data_3e2b4c6ada99ce80ab85c46c60f0a83b
#
_entry.id   3e2b4c6ada99ce80ab85c46c60f0a83b
#
_cell.length_a   1.000
_cell.length_b   1.000
_cell.length_c   1.000
_cell.angle_alpha   90.00
_cell.angle_beta   90.00
_cell.angle_gamma   90.00
#
_symmetry.space_group_name_H-M   'P 1'
#
loop_
_entity.id
_entity.type
_entity.pdbx_description
1 polymer ?
#
loop_
_entity_poly.entity_id
_entity_poly.type
_entity_poly.pdbx_seq_one_letter_code
_entity_poly.pdbx_strand_id
1 'polypeptide(L)'
;KFLVSLFLFFSCCTIAEERTIIHQGVEREFLVHIPNSLTEDSPIVFVMHGFTGTAKGIMEYSDMNAIADREGFMVIYPQGTKDTAGNTFFNVGYEFHQDSKIDDVSFIRNLFTLLSEEYGLKRKKGFATGMSNGGDMSYLLACTASDLFIAVAPVAGSLMKKTKDTCITKSPVSIFEIHGTGDQITLFDGDIENDHGWGAYYDLTST
;
A
#
# COMPACT_ATOMS: atom_id res chain seq x y z
N LYS A 1 47.76 -32.47 -1.10
CA LYS A 1 46.58 -32.16 -1.93
C LYS A 1 45.57 -31.51 -1.00
N PHE A 2 45.45 -30.18 -1.10
CA PHE A 2 44.38 -29.44 -0.43
C PHE A 2 43.14 -29.46 -1.33
N LEU A 3 42.02 -30.02 -0.84
CA LEU A 3 40.70 -29.92 -1.47
C LEU A 3 40.13 -28.57 -1.07
N VAL A 4 40.07 -27.64 -2.01
CA VAL A 4 39.30 -26.39 -1.83
C VAL A 4 37.84 -26.71 -2.13
N SER A 5 37.02 -26.79 -1.08
CA SER A 5 35.57 -26.95 -1.22
C SER A 5 34.96 -25.58 -1.59
N LEU A 6 34.57 -25.44 -2.83
CA LEU A 6 33.89 -24.25 -3.33
C LEU A 6 32.42 -24.31 -2.86
N PHE A 7 32.09 -23.58 -1.80
CA PHE A 7 30.70 -23.36 -1.41
C PHE A 7 30.07 -22.34 -2.38
N LEU A 8 29.28 -22.83 -3.33
CA LEU A 8 28.38 -22.02 -4.12
C LEU A 8 27.22 -21.59 -3.21
N PHE A 9 27.24 -20.35 -2.73
CA PHE A 9 26.07 -19.72 -2.15
C PHE A 9 25.07 -19.45 -3.28
N PHE A 10 24.08 -20.35 -3.42
CA PHE A 10 22.89 -20.00 -4.17
C PHE A 10 22.14 -18.93 -3.35
N SER A 11 22.24 -17.67 -3.76
CA SER A 11 21.31 -16.63 -3.33
C SER A 11 19.94 -17.04 -3.87
N CYS A 12 19.12 -17.65 -3.02
CA CYS A 12 17.73 -17.91 -3.36
C CYS A 12 17.01 -16.57 -3.35
N CYS A 13 16.87 -15.96 -4.55
CA CYS A 13 16.01 -14.82 -4.72
C CYS A 13 14.58 -15.31 -4.44
N THR A 14 14.02 -14.95 -3.30
CA THR A 14 12.64 -15.30 -2.96
C THR A 14 11.73 -14.54 -3.92
N ILE A 15 11.03 -15.27 -4.78
CA ILE A 15 10.04 -14.72 -5.70
C ILE A 15 8.78 -14.42 -4.88
N ALA A 16 8.17 -13.24 -5.07
CA ALA A 16 6.90 -12.94 -4.43
C ALA A 16 5.84 -13.97 -4.85
N GLU A 17 5.07 -14.45 -3.89
CA GLU A 17 3.98 -15.39 -4.10
C GLU A 17 2.70 -14.65 -4.46
N GLU A 18 2.03 -15.09 -5.55
CA GLU A 18 0.71 -14.63 -5.94
C GLU A 18 -0.36 -15.42 -5.21
N ARG A 19 -1.29 -14.75 -4.54
CA ARG A 19 -2.33 -15.35 -3.72
C ARG A 19 -3.67 -14.69 -3.93
N THR A 20 -4.75 -15.42 -3.66
CA THR A 20 -6.11 -14.92 -3.67
C THR A 20 -6.84 -15.21 -2.36
N ILE A 21 -7.79 -14.35 -2.02
CA ILE A 21 -8.75 -14.59 -0.92
C ILE A 21 -10.13 -14.14 -1.35
N ILE A 22 -11.17 -14.76 -0.78
CA ILE A 22 -12.53 -14.22 -0.89
C ILE A 22 -12.73 -13.18 0.21
N HIS A 23 -12.97 -11.94 -0.18
CA HIS A 23 -13.26 -10.84 0.74
C HIS A 23 -14.59 -10.19 0.37
N GLN A 24 -15.55 -10.20 1.30
CA GLN A 24 -16.92 -9.69 1.08
C GLN A 24 -17.59 -10.24 -0.20
N GLY A 25 -17.36 -11.54 -0.51
CA GLY A 25 -17.91 -12.21 -1.68
C GLY A 25 -17.20 -11.92 -3.01
N VAL A 26 -16.12 -11.14 -2.98
CA VAL A 26 -15.28 -10.83 -4.15
C VAL A 26 -13.95 -11.54 -4.01
N GLU A 27 -13.49 -12.19 -5.08
CA GLU A 27 -12.12 -12.71 -5.15
C GLU A 27 -11.15 -11.54 -5.27
N ARG A 28 -10.19 -11.47 -4.35
CA ARG A 28 -9.18 -10.42 -4.29
C ARG A 28 -7.79 -11.05 -4.38
N GLU A 29 -6.98 -10.47 -5.24
CA GLU A 29 -5.59 -10.88 -5.49
C GLU A 29 -4.60 -10.03 -4.71
N PHE A 30 -3.45 -10.60 -4.38
CA PHE A 30 -2.31 -9.87 -3.82
C PHE A 30 -1.02 -10.65 -4.05
N LEU A 31 0.11 -9.96 -4.04
CA LEU A 31 1.42 -10.58 -3.97
C LEU A 31 1.97 -10.42 -2.55
N VAL A 32 2.69 -11.41 -2.07
CA VAL A 32 3.41 -11.35 -0.80
C VAL A 32 4.85 -11.77 -1.00
N HIS A 33 5.78 -10.96 -0.51
CA HIS A 33 7.19 -11.27 -0.46
C HIS A 33 7.62 -11.48 0.99
N ILE A 34 8.23 -12.63 1.24
CA ILE A 34 8.64 -13.07 2.58
C ILE A 34 10.15 -13.23 2.57
N PRO A 35 10.90 -12.36 3.26
CA PRO A 35 12.35 -12.48 3.32
C PRO A 35 12.77 -13.70 4.15
N ASN A 36 13.89 -14.31 3.80
CA ASN A 36 14.45 -15.44 4.57
C ASN A 36 14.79 -15.05 6.03
N SER A 37 14.96 -13.75 6.29
CA SER A 37 15.25 -13.17 7.62
C SER A 37 14.00 -12.85 8.43
N LEU A 38 12.79 -13.25 7.98
CA LEU A 38 11.55 -12.98 8.69
C LEU A 38 11.58 -13.57 10.11
N THR A 39 11.18 -12.78 11.08
CA THR A 39 11.02 -13.17 12.48
C THR A 39 9.65 -12.80 12.99
N GLU A 40 9.25 -13.29 14.15
CA GLU A 40 7.97 -12.92 14.78
C GLU A 40 7.84 -11.43 15.09
N ASP A 41 8.95 -10.69 15.17
CA ASP A 41 8.99 -9.24 15.39
C ASP A 41 9.11 -8.43 14.09
N SER A 42 9.17 -9.08 12.93
CA SER A 42 9.24 -8.42 11.65
C SER A 42 7.97 -7.59 11.37
N PRO A 43 8.11 -6.37 10.83
CA PRO A 43 6.95 -5.58 10.43
C PRO A 43 6.37 -6.04 9.08
N ILE A 44 5.13 -5.61 8.82
CA ILE A 44 4.48 -5.72 7.52
C ILE A 44 4.49 -4.34 6.86
N VAL A 45 4.81 -4.30 5.58
CA VAL A 45 4.76 -3.12 4.72
C VAL A 45 3.80 -3.38 3.56
N PHE A 46 2.77 -2.56 3.42
CA PHE A 46 1.90 -2.56 2.24
C PHE A 46 2.44 -1.60 1.20
N VAL A 47 2.50 -2.05 -0.07
CA VAL A 47 2.94 -1.24 -1.21
C VAL A 47 1.86 -1.27 -2.27
N MET A 48 1.22 -0.13 -2.52
CA MET A 48 0.01 -0.03 -3.33
C MET A 48 0.26 0.66 -4.66
N HIS A 49 -0.30 0.09 -5.74
CA HIS A 49 -0.16 0.63 -7.09
C HIS A 49 -1.03 1.88 -7.33
N GLY A 50 -0.71 2.64 -8.38
CA GLY A 50 -1.53 3.74 -8.85
C GLY A 50 -2.77 3.31 -9.63
N PHE A 51 -3.61 4.27 -10.01
CA PHE A 51 -4.77 4.05 -10.88
C PHE A 51 -4.32 3.37 -12.18
N THR A 52 -5.06 2.38 -12.65
CA THR A 52 -4.72 1.48 -13.78
C THR A 52 -3.51 0.57 -13.58
N GLY A 53 -2.82 0.68 -12.46
CA GLY A 53 -1.65 -0.13 -12.14
C GLY A 53 -1.98 -1.56 -11.69
N THR A 54 -0.94 -2.32 -11.36
CA THR A 54 -1.07 -3.69 -10.84
C THR A 54 -0.14 -3.92 -9.65
N ALA A 55 -0.48 -4.93 -8.83
CA ALA A 55 0.38 -5.38 -7.72
C ALA A 55 1.77 -5.76 -8.24
N LYS A 56 1.85 -6.48 -9.36
CA LYS A 56 3.12 -6.83 -10.02
C LYS A 56 3.89 -5.60 -10.50
N GLY A 57 3.19 -4.66 -11.15
CA GLY A 57 3.82 -3.43 -11.65
C GLY A 57 4.46 -2.59 -10.56
N ILE A 58 3.76 -2.39 -9.43
CA ILE A 58 4.33 -1.61 -8.31
C ILE A 58 5.44 -2.38 -7.59
N MET A 59 5.36 -3.71 -7.50
CA MET A 59 6.43 -4.54 -6.97
C MET A 59 7.72 -4.38 -7.78
N GLU A 60 7.63 -4.49 -9.11
CA GLU A 60 8.77 -4.33 -10.01
C GLU A 60 9.32 -2.89 -10.01
N TYR A 61 8.43 -1.90 -9.94
CA TYR A 61 8.80 -0.48 -9.94
C TYR A 61 9.50 -0.05 -8.63
N SER A 62 9.00 -0.50 -7.48
CA SER A 62 9.49 -0.05 -6.17
C SER A 62 10.76 -0.77 -5.72
N ASP A 63 11.05 -1.94 -6.29
CA ASP A 63 12.14 -2.86 -5.85
C ASP A 63 12.12 -3.14 -4.33
N MET A 64 10.92 -3.09 -3.73
CA MET A 64 10.77 -3.19 -2.28
C MET A 64 11.16 -4.58 -1.75
N ASN A 65 11.11 -5.63 -2.59
CA ASN A 65 11.55 -6.97 -2.22
C ASN A 65 13.04 -6.99 -1.83
N ALA A 66 13.90 -6.31 -2.60
CA ALA A 66 15.33 -6.24 -2.29
C ALA A 66 15.61 -5.52 -0.96
N ILE A 67 14.80 -4.50 -0.65
CA ILE A 67 14.87 -3.78 0.62
C ILE A 67 14.37 -4.69 1.76
N ALA A 68 13.27 -5.41 1.54
CA ALA A 68 12.70 -6.36 2.51
C ALA A 68 13.68 -7.49 2.86
N ASP A 69 14.36 -8.05 1.87
CA ASP A 69 15.39 -9.08 2.10
C ASP A 69 16.55 -8.56 2.93
N ARG A 70 16.93 -7.29 2.76
CA ARG A 70 18.02 -6.67 3.52
C ARG A 70 17.61 -6.30 4.95
N GLU A 71 16.39 -5.75 5.11
CA GLU A 71 15.93 -5.16 6.38
C GLU A 71 15.03 -6.10 7.20
N GLY A 72 14.61 -7.23 6.65
CA GLY A 72 13.86 -8.27 7.37
C GLY A 72 12.40 -7.95 7.64
N PHE A 73 11.65 -7.44 6.65
CA PHE A 73 10.21 -7.19 6.76
C PHE A 73 9.41 -7.88 5.64
N MET A 74 8.15 -8.21 5.93
CA MET A 74 7.23 -8.77 4.94
C MET A 74 6.66 -7.64 4.08
N VAL A 75 6.58 -7.85 2.75
CA VAL A 75 5.90 -6.90 1.84
C VAL A 75 4.64 -7.52 1.28
N ILE A 76 3.56 -6.75 1.30
CA ILE A 76 2.28 -7.12 0.70
C ILE A 76 1.95 -6.10 -0.39
N TYR A 77 1.64 -6.59 -1.58
CA TYR A 77 1.20 -5.80 -2.73
C TYR A 77 -0.25 -6.17 -3.04
N PRO A 78 -1.24 -5.49 -2.45
CA PRO A 78 -2.64 -5.76 -2.77
C PRO A 78 -2.96 -5.35 -4.20
N GLN A 79 -3.82 -6.13 -4.89
CA GLN A 79 -4.36 -5.76 -6.17
C GLN A 79 -5.68 -5.03 -5.99
N GLY A 80 -5.77 -3.81 -6.53
CA GLY A 80 -7.01 -3.06 -6.62
C GLY A 80 -8.02 -3.75 -7.53
N THR A 81 -9.30 -3.54 -7.26
CA THR A 81 -10.38 -4.05 -8.11
C THR A 81 -10.48 -3.27 -9.42
N LYS A 82 -11.32 -3.73 -10.34
CA LYS A 82 -11.62 -3.00 -11.58
C LYS A 82 -12.90 -2.19 -11.44
N ASP A 83 -12.88 -0.98 -11.96
CA ASP A 83 -14.07 -0.17 -12.15
C ASP A 83 -14.89 -0.65 -13.38
N THR A 84 -15.99 0.05 -13.67
CA THR A 84 -16.86 -0.28 -14.83
C THR A 84 -16.19 -0.06 -16.19
N ALA A 85 -15.13 0.75 -16.24
CA ALA A 85 -14.32 0.96 -17.43
C ALA A 85 -13.16 -0.05 -17.56
N GLY A 86 -12.97 -0.91 -16.56
CA GLY A 86 -11.91 -1.91 -16.52
C GLY A 86 -10.60 -1.43 -15.90
N ASN A 87 -10.57 -0.23 -15.34
CA ASN A 87 -9.39 0.33 -14.69
C ASN A 87 -9.24 -0.24 -13.29
N THR A 88 -8.05 -0.68 -12.94
CA THR A 88 -7.71 -1.12 -11.58
C THR A 88 -7.53 0.07 -10.66
N PHE A 89 -8.08 0.00 -9.44
CA PHE A 89 -8.04 1.10 -8.47
C PHE A 89 -8.24 0.62 -7.04
N PHE A 90 -7.81 1.46 -6.09
CA PHE A 90 -8.26 1.44 -4.70
C PHE A 90 -9.33 2.50 -4.52
N ASN A 91 -10.41 2.15 -3.83
CA ASN A 91 -11.54 3.06 -3.58
C ASN A 91 -11.20 4.07 -2.48
N VAL A 92 -10.68 5.21 -2.87
CA VAL A 92 -10.28 6.31 -2.00
C VAL A 92 -11.31 7.45 -1.98
N GLY A 93 -12.43 7.27 -2.68
CA GLY A 93 -13.51 8.25 -2.73
C GLY A 93 -13.38 9.26 -3.88
N TYR A 94 -12.77 8.86 -4.99
CA TYR A 94 -12.78 9.68 -6.21
C TYR A 94 -14.21 10.00 -6.67
N GLU A 95 -14.41 11.16 -7.28
CA GLU A 95 -15.71 11.65 -7.71
C GLU A 95 -16.43 10.65 -8.64
N PHE A 96 -15.69 10.07 -9.60
CA PHE A 96 -16.23 9.09 -10.54
C PHE A 96 -16.39 7.67 -9.95
N HIS A 97 -16.00 7.44 -8.70
CA HIS A 97 -16.18 6.18 -7.98
C HIS A 97 -17.15 6.28 -6.79
N GLN A 98 -17.91 7.39 -6.67
CA GLN A 98 -18.79 7.62 -5.52
C GLN A 98 -19.84 6.52 -5.30
N ASP A 99 -20.24 5.80 -6.36
CA ASP A 99 -21.20 4.68 -6.30
C ASP A 99 -20.52 3.33 -5.98
N SER A 100 -19.19 3.27 -5.93
CA SER A 100 -18.45 2.05 -5.63
C SER A 100 -18.72 1.59 -4.20
N LYS A 101 -19.00 0.30 -4.05
CA LYS A 101 -19.19 -0.37 -2.74
C LYS A 101 -17.95 -1.15 -2.30
N ILE A 102 -16.86 -1.03 -3.04
CA ILE A 102 -15.60 -1.70 -2.71
C ILE A 102 -15.02 -1.09 -1.43
N ASP A 103 -14.68 -1.96 -0.48
CA ASP A 103 -14.05 -1.58 0.79
C ASP A 103 -12.61 -2.11 0.85
N ASP A 104 -11.69 -1.33 0.26
CA ASP A 104 -10.28 -1.68 0.24
C ASP A 104 -9.61 -1.53 1.61
N VAL A 105 -10.13 -0.68 2.49
CA VAL A 105 -9.66 -0.57 3.87
C VAL A 105 -9.88 -1.89 4.61
N SER A 106 -11.08 -2.46 4.50
CA SER A 106 -11.41 -3.75 5.11
C SER A 106 -10.59 -4.89 4.49
N PHE A 107 -10.35 -4.87 3.18
CA PHE A 107 -9.49 -5.84 2.51
C PHE A 107 -8.05 -5.82 3.05
N ILE A 108 -7.44 -4.65 3.16
CA ILE A 108 -6.09 -4.48 3.69
C ILE A 108 -6.02 -4.91 5.17
N ARG A 109 -7.03 -4.59 5.98
CA ARG A 109 -7.14 -5.08 7.35
C ARG A 109 -7.18 -6.60 7.42
N ASN A 110 -7.94 -7.23 6.51
CA ASN A 110 -8.03 -8.70 6.44
C ASN A 110 -6.69 -9.32 6.06
N LEU A 111 -5.98 -8.78 5.07
CA LEU A 111 -4.63 -9.23 4.70
C LEU A 111 -3.64 -9.10 5.85
N PHE A 112 -3.67 -7.97 6.57
CA PHE A 112 -2.81 -7.77 7.74
C PHE A 112 -3.03 -8.86 8.80
N THR A 113 -4.30 -9.12 9.13
CA THR A 113 -4.67 -10.13 10.15
C THR A 113 -4.28 -11.52 9.68
N LEU A 114 -4.70 -11.91 8.47
CA LEU A 114 -4.44 -13.22 7.89
C LEU A 114 -2.93 -13.56 7.89
N LEU A 115 -2.11 -12.66 7.36
CA LEU A 115 -0.68 -12.92 7.24
C LEU A 115 0.05 -12.79 8.58
N SER A 116 -0.39 -11.91 9.49
CA SER A 116 0.16 -11.88 10.84
C SER A 116 -0.07 -13.19 11.59
N GLU A 117 -1.26 -13.79 11.46
CA GLU A 117 -1.60 -15.06 12.08
C GLU A 117 -0.84 -16.22 11.42
N GLU A 118 -0.83 -16.28 10.09
CA GLU A 118 -0.19 -17.34 9.31
C GLU A 118 1.32 -17.45 9.61
N TYR A 119 2.00 -16.30 9.73
CA TYR A 119 3.44 -16.23 9.97
C TYR A 119 3.82 -15.98 11.43
N GLY A 120 2.83 -15.98 12.34
CA GLY A 120 3.06 -15.81 13.77
C GLY A 120 3.67 -14.47 14.17
N LEU A 121 3.35 -13.39 13.39
CA LEU A 121 3.91 -12.07 13.64
C LEU A 121 3.30 -11.43 14.88
N LYS A 122 4.14 -10.94 15.77
CA LYS A 122 3.72 -10.31 17.05
C LYS A 122 3.46 -8.84 16.96
N ARG A 123 4.00 -8.15 15.94
CA ARG A 123 3.74 -6.72 15.73
C ARG A 123 2.28 -6.48 15.37
N LYS A 124 1.66 -5.57 16.13
CA LYS A 124 0.24 -5.21 15.95
C LYS A 124 0.03 -4.07 14.96
N LYS A 125 1.11 -3.44 14.50
CA LYS A 125 1.08 -2.31 13.56
C LYS A 125 2.15 -2.48 12.50
N GLY A 126 1.80 -2.07 11.28
CA GLY A 126 2.67 -2.08 10.10
C GLY A 126 2.84 -0.69 9.50
N PHE A 127 3.24 -0.70 8.24
CA PHE A 127 3.50 0.49 7.43
C PHE A 127 2.75 0.38 6.11
N ALA A 128 2.44 1.52 5.48
CA ALA A 128 1.87 1.56 4.15
C ALA A 128 2.55 2.62 3.30
N THR A 129 2.73 2.30 2.03
CA THR A 129 3.17 3.22 0.99
C THR A 129 2.47 2.90 -0.31
N GLY A 130 2.53 3.79 -1.26
CA GLY A 130 1.97 3.58 -2.58
C GLY A 130 2.09 4.84 -3.42
N MET A 131 1.93 4.69 -4.72
CA MET A 131 2.06 5.76 -5.69
C MET A 131 0.70 6.21 -6.21
N SER A 132 0.48 7.53 -6.35
CA SER A 132 -0.76 8.11 -6.90
C SER A 132 -1.98 7.60 -6.13
N ASN A 133 -2.94 6.91 -6.74
CA ASN A 133 -4.08 6.27 -6.06
C ASN A 133 -3.66 5.38 -4.88
N GLY A 134 -2.50 4.69 -4.95
CA GLY A 134 -1.91 3.97 -3.81
C GLY A 134 -1.39 4.90 -2.71
N GLY A 135 -0.93 6.11 -3.06
CA GLY A 135 -0.59 7.17 -2.13
C GLY A 135 -1.83 7.72 -1.41
N ASP A 136 -2.90 8.00 -2.17
CA ASP A 136 -4.19 8.41 -1.61
C ASP A 136 -4.75 7.33 -0.66
N MET A 137 -4.57 6.04 -1.03
CA MET A 137 -4.97 4.92 -0.17
C MET A 137 -4.13 4.88 1.12
N SER A 138 -2.85 5.25 1.06
CA SER A 138 -1.99 5.35 2.25
C SER A 138 -2.52 6.41 3.22
N TYR A 139 -2.96 7.56 2.72
CA TYR A 139 -3.63 8.58 3.53
C TYR A 139 -4.96 8.09 4.12
N LEU A 140 -5.78 7.40 3.31
CA LEU A 140 -7.05 6.84 3.79
C LEU A 140 -6.80 5.84 4.92
N LEU A 141 -5.77 5.00 4.82
CA LEU A 141 -5.38 4.05 5.88
C LEU A 141 -4.88 4.76 7.13
N ALA A 142 -4.11 5.85 7.01
CA ALA A 142 -3.69 6.65 8.16
C ALA A 142 -4.89 7.16 8.96
N CYS A 143 -5.98 7.57 8.29
CA CYS A 143 -7.20 8.01 8.94
C CYS A 143 -8.05 6.86 9.49
N THR A 144 -8.35 5.86 8.67
CA THR A 144 -9.39 4.87 8.97
C THR A 144 -8.87 3.58 9.60
N ALA A 145 -7.55 3.35 9.53
CA ALA A 145 -6.86 2.17 10.03
C ALA A 145 -5.66 2.51 10.94
N SER A 146 -5.69 3.65 11.63
CA SER A 146 -4.62 4.12 12.52
C SER A 146 -4.33 3.19 13.71
N ASP A 147 -5.19 2.23 13.98
CA ASP A 147 -4.96 1.12 14.91
C ASP A 147 -4.02 0.05 14.32
N LEU A 148 -3.90 -0.07 12.99
CA LEU A 148 -3.04 -1.02 12.30
C LEU A 148 -1.76 -0.40 11.71
N PHE A 149 -1.74 0.90 11.46
CA PHE A 149 -0.59 1.57 10.85
C PHE A 149 0.08 2.54 11.82
N ILE A 150 1.41 2.48 11.90
CA ILE A 150 2.23 3.40 12.72
C ILE A 150 2.76 4.56 11.90
N ALA A 151 3.02 4.30 10.62
CA ALA A 151 3.43 5.33 9.66
C ALA A 151 3.01 4.97 8.24
N VAL A 152 2.83 6.00 7.41
CA VAL A 152 2.58 5.87 5.98
C VAL A 152 3.52 6.78 5.19
N ALA A 153 3.86 6.35 3.97
CA ALA A 153 4.70 7.12 3.06
C ALA A 153 4.01 7.23 1.68
N PRO A 154 3.05 8.15 1.53
CA PRO A 154 2.43 8.43 0.24
C PRO A 154 3.46 8.95 -0.78
N VAL A 155 3.35 8.53 -2.05
CA VAL A 155 4.18 9.01 -3.16
C VAL A 155 3.27 9.56 -4.24
N ALA A 156 3.39 10.83 -4.56
CA ALA A 156 2.56 11.53 -5.56
C ALA A 156 1.05 11.29 -5.35
N GLY A 157 0.63 11.23 -4.09
CA GLY A 157 -0.76 11.07 -3.66
C GLY A 157 -1.26 12.31 -2.93
N SER A 158 -2.54 12.32 -2.58
CA SER A 158 -3.16 13.42 -1.87
C SER A 158 -4.14 12.95 -0.80
N LEU A 159 -4.34 13.77 0.22
CA LEU A 159 -5.39 13.52 1.20
C LEU A 159 -6.71 14.10 0.69
N MET A 160 -7.60 13.23 0.23
CA MET A 160 -8.91 13.63 -0.24
C MET A 160 -9.66 14.42 0.84
N LYS A 161 -10.28 15.54 0.45
CA LYS A 161 -11.02 16.43 1.35
C LYS A 161 -12.02 15.67 2.22
N LYS A 162 -12.82 14.79 1.60
CA LYS A 162 -13.80 13.97 2.32
C LYS A 162 -13.15 13.11 3.40
N THR A 163 -11.99 12.53 3.14
CA THR A 163 -11.24 11.74 4.11
C THR A 163 -10.73 12.61 5.26
N LYS A 164 -10.13 13.77 4.96
CA LYS A 164 -9.63 14.70 5.99
C LYS A 164 -10.74 15.21 6.89
N ASP A 165 -11.86 15.66 6.30
CA ASP A 165 -12.99 16.25 7.04
C ASP A 165 -13.68 15.25 7.99
N THR A 166 -13.57 13.95 7.70
CA THR A 166 -14.16 12.87 8.51
C THR A 166 -13.13 12.05 9.27
N CYS A 167 -11.86 12.43 9.23
CA CYS A 167 -10.75 11.68 9.81
C CYS A 167 -10.81 11.68 11.35
N ILE A 168 -10.99 10.51 11.93
CA ILE A 168 -10.93 10.30 13.38
C ILE A 168 -9.92 9.19 13.65
N THR A 169 -8.70 9.55 13.99
CA THR A 169 -7.64 8.59 14.27
C THR A 169 -7.76 8.03 15.69
N LYS A 170 -7.57 6.72 15.83
CA LYS A 170 -7.50 6.03 17.14
C LYS A 170 -6.13 6.20 17.80
N SER A 171 -5.09 6.42 17.00
CA SER A 171 -3.72 6.66 17.45
C SER A 171 -2.98 7.53 16.42
N PRO A 172 -1.96 8.29 16.85
CA PRO A 172 -1.14 9.05 15.91
C PRO A 172 -0.49 8.15 14.86
N VAL A 173 -0.47 8.62 13.60
CA VAL A 173 0.23 7.99 12.47
C VAL A 173 1.20 8.99 11.90
N SER A 174 2.46 8.60 11.74
CA SER A 174 3.45 9.44 11.07
C SER A 174 3.23 9.43 9.57
N ILE A 175 3.35 10.58 8.93
CA ILE A 175 3.23 10.71 7.47
C ILE A 175 4.55 11.23 6.91
N PHE A 176 5.08 10.54 5.88
CA PHE A 176 6.26 10.96 5.13
C PHE A 176 5.87 11.10 3.66
N GLU A 177 5.43 12.30 3.28
CA GLU A 177 5.02 12.59 1.91
C GLU A 177 6.22 12.74 0.97
N ILE A 178 6.12 12.14 -0.22
CA ILE A 178 7.09 12.25 -1.31
C ILE A 178 6.35 12.74 -2.55
N HIS A 179 6.57 14.00 -2.94
CA HIS A 179 5.81 14.63 -4.02
C HIS A 179 6.64 15.60 -4.85
N GLY A 180 6.39 15.61 -6.15
CA GLY A 180 6.98 16.58 -7.06
C GLY A 180 6.18 17.89 -7.06
N THR A 181 6.82 19.04 -6.84
CA THR A 181 6.16 20.35 -6.90
C THR A 181 5.63 20.73 -8.28
N GLY A 182 6.04 20.03 -9.34
CA GLY A 182 5.56 20.20 -10.71
C GLY A 182 4.60 19.10 -11.18
N ASP A 183 4.05 18.31 -10.28
CA ASP A 183 3.08 17.27 -10.63
C ASP A 183 1.83 17.90 -11.23
N GLN A 184 1.44 17.43 -12.43
CA GLN A 184 0.30 17.96 -13.18
C GLN A 184 -0.94 17.05 -13.10
N ILE A 185 -0.84 15.93 -12.41
CA ILE A 185 -1.93 14.97 -12.22
C ILE A 185 -2.49 15.11 -10.80
N THR A 186 -1.65 14.91 -9.79
CA THR A 186 -1.98 15.19 -8.40
C THR A 186 -1.23 16.46 -8.00
N LEU A 187 -1.93 17.58 -8.02
CA LEU A 187 -1.30 18.89 -7.84
C LEU A 187 -0.73 19.04 -6.43
N PHE A 188 0.52 19.53 -6.34
CA PHE A 188 1.14 19.87 -5.07
C PHE A 188 0.36 20.93 -4.27
N ASP A 189 -0.21 21.90 -4.98
CA ASP A 189 -1.02 22.99 -4.42
C ASP A 189 -2.49 22.61 -4.15
N GLY A 190 -2.82 21.32 -4.34
CA GLY A 190 -4.19 20.83 -4.13
C GLY A 190 -5.15 21.14 -5.28
N ASP A 191 -6.35 20.56 -5.18
CA ASP A 191 -7.47 20.79 -6.11
C ASP A 191 -8.79 20.82 -5.31
N ILE A 192 -8.98 21.89 -4.54
CA ILE A 192 -10.12 21.98 -3.61
C ILE A 192 -11.44 22.20 -4.35
N GLU A 193 -11.40 22.76 -5.55
CA GLU A 193 -12.55 22.99 -6.41
C GLU A 193 -12.86 21.80 -7.33
N ASN A 194 -12.00 20.77 -7.32
CA ASN A 194 -12.13 19.57 -8.15
C ASN A 194 -12.11 19.85 -9.66
N ASP A 195 -11.25 20.75 -10.10
CA ASP A 195 -11.13 21.14 -11.51
C ASP A 195 -10.60 20.01 -12.41
N HIS A 196 -9.86 19.04 -11.81
CA HIS A 196 -9.29 17.87 -12.50
C HIS A 196 -10.19 16.63 -12.45
N GLY A 197 -11.31 16.68 -11.69
CA GLY A 197 -12.32 15.63 -11.68
C GLY A 197 -11.98 14.37 -10.87
N TRP A 198 -10.87 14.37 -10.09
CA TRP A 198 -10.54 13.27 -9.19
C TRP A 198 -11.35 13.30 -7.88
N GLY A 199 -11.91 14.45 -7.53
CA GLY A 199 -12.48 14.81 -6.25
C GLY A 199 -11.59 15.82 -5.54
N ALA A 200 -12.20 16.65 -4.69
CA ALA A 200 -11.47 17.70 -3.98
C ALA A 200 -10.42 17.15 -3.01
N TYR A 201 -9.23 17.75 -2.99
CA TYR A 201 -8.15 17.45 -2.05
C TYR A 201 -7.37 18.72 -1.66
N TYR A 202 -6.78 18.70 -0.49
CA TYR A 202 -6.01 19.80 0.05
C TYR A 202 -4.60 19.87 -0.54
N ASP A 203 -3.98 21.05 -0.45
CA ASP A 203 -2.55 21.20 -0.72
C ASP A 203 -1.72 20.38 0.28
N LEU A 204 -0.53 19.96 -0.14
CA LEU A 204 0.33 19.08 0.66
C LEU A 204 1.01 19.79 1.84
N THR A 205 0.98 21.12 1.87
CA THR A 205 1.54 21.90 2.99
C THR A 205 0.56 22.02 4.14
N SER A 206 -0.75 21.81 3.87
CA SER A 206 -1.83 21.86 4.88
C SER A 206 -2.42 20.48 5.23
N THR A 207 -1.79 19.41 4.72
CA THR A 207 -2.21 18.00 4.91
C THR A 207 -1.73 17.40 6.21
#